data_23959984f88837cc2a8025de9cb8b62c
#
_entry.id   23959984f88837cc2a8025de9cb8b62c
#
_cell.length_a   1.000
_cell.length_b   1.000
_cell.length_c   1.000
_cell.angle_alpha   90.00
_cell.angle_beta   90.00
_cell.angle_gamma   90.00
#
_symmetry.space_group_name_H-M   'P 1'
#
loop_
_entity.id
_entity.type
_entity.pdbx_description
1 polymer ?
#
loop_
_entity_poly.entity_id
_entity_poly.type
_entity_poly.pdbx_seq_one_letter_code
_entity_poly.pdbx_strand_id
1 'polypeptide(L)'
;MSEVKVSVIMPVYGVEEYVGGAIESIQNQTFTDWEMFAVDDGTKDKSGEICDAYAAKDSRIHVIHKENGGAPSARNVAIDKAQGKYFYFMDSDDFAEPTMLADMVEAAEKHNAQLVVSGYYIDTYYSNTEKYTQEQGVEGKVYSSQQEFREDAYRLFDQNLLYTPWNKLYSGDYIREHKLYFPNTFWDDFPFNLSVLRDVERVVVIPGKYYHFIRKRAESETTKYRSNMYEKREEEHGWMVDLYKHWGVDDEHSREFLARRYIERVIGCVENVTNKSCTLSFSEKEKEIKRIISNAKVKELLPLMQAKSTYMKLMLIPIKMQSAFLTHCEGAFISKVKTGNVKLFASLKAKR
;
A
#
# COMPACT_ATOMS: atom_id res chain seq x y z
N MET A 1 26.16 7.96 -23.75
CA MET A 1 25.93 7.99 -22.29
C MET A 1 25.40 6.61 -21.95
N SER A 2 25.92 5.93 -20.93
CA SER A 2 25.34 4.66 -20.47
C SER A 2 23.91 4.94 -20.02
N GLU A 3 22.97 4.14 -20.47
CA GLU A 3 21.57 4.23 -20.08
C GLU A 3 21.48 3.92 -18.57
N VAL A 4 20.89 4.84 -17.78
CA VAL A 4 20.74 4.66 -16.33
C VAL A 4 19.87 3.42 -16.08
N LYS A 5 20.28 2.59 -15.11
CA LYS A 5 19.59 1.33 -14.85
C LYS A 5 18.31 1.51 -14.03
N VAL A 6 18.34 2.28 -12.96
CA VAL A 6 17.20 2.48 -12.05
C VAL A 6 16.94 3.96 -11.83
N SER A 7 15.70 4.41 -12.11
CA SER A 7 15.22 5.71 -11.65
C SER A 7 14.42 5.54 -10.37
N VAL A 8 14.92 6.09 -9.27
CA VAL A 8 14.23 6.17 -7.98
C VAL A 8 13.35 7.41 -7.98
N ILE A 9 12.06 7.25 -7.69
CA ILE A 9 11.05 8.31 -7.72
C ILE A 9 10.52 8.52 -6.29
N MET A 10 10.75 9.71 -5.73
CA MET A 10 10.45 10.02 -4.34
C MET A 10 9.68 11.35 -4.25
N PRO A 11 8.38 11.34 -3.92
CA PRO A 11 7.62 12.55 -3.61
C PRO A 11 8.02 13.09 -2.23
N VAL A 12 8.15 14.40 -2.08
CA VAL A 12 8.62 15.06 -0.86
C VAL A 12 7.62 16.15 -0.45
N TYR A 13 7.06 16.04 0.77
CA TYR A 13 6.21 17.07 1.36
C TYR A 13 6.11 16.93 2.88
N GLY A 14 6.56 17.91 3.64
CA GLY A 14 6.40 17.96 5.11
C GLY A 14 7.17 16.86 5.85
N VAL A 15 8.40 16.55 5.44
CA VAL A 15 9.20 15.41 5.92
C VAL A 15 10.64 15.79 6.31
N GLU A 16 10.86 17.02 6.77
CA GLU A 16 12.22 17.53 7.10
C GLU A 16 12.99 16.67 8.09
N GLU A 17 12.29 15.94 8.98
CA GLU A 17 12.93 15.03 9.94
C GLU A 17 13.33 13.66 9.35
N TYR A 18 12.83 13.32 8.14
CA TYR A 18 12.94 11.96 7.59
C TYR A 18 13.66 11.90 6.25
N VAL A 19 13.47 12.90 5.39
CA VAL A 19 13.91 12.89 3.99
C VAL A 19 15.41 12.65 3.83
N GLY A 20 16.24 13.16 4.75
CA GLY A 20 17.68 12.90 4.74
C GLY A 20 18.00 11.41 4.87
N GLY A 21 17.36 10.73 5.83
CA GLY A 21 17.55 9.28 6.03
C GLY A 21 17.02 8.45 4.84
N ALA A 22 15.94 8.87 4.21
CA ALA A 22 15.42 8.25 2.99
C ALA A 22 16.44 8.34 1.84
N ILE A 23 16.98 9.53 1.58
CA ILE A 23 18.01 9.74 0.55
C ILE A 23 19.26 8.90 0.85
N GLU A 24 19.75 8.94 2.09
CA GLU A 24 20.94 8.17 2.51
C GLU A 24 20.75 6.67 2.33
N SER A 25 19.54 6.14 2.52
CA SER A 25 19.26 4.72 2.31
C SER A 25 19.40 4.30 0.84
N ILE A 26 19.20 5.22 -0.11
CA ILE A 26 19.45 4.98 -1.54
C ILE A 26 20.92 5.23 -1.88
N GLN A 27 21.58 6.23 -1.32
CA GLN A 27 23.02 6.44 -1.51
C GLN A 27 23.85 5.25 -1.03
N ASN A 28 23.40 4.57 0.02
CA ASN A 28 24.05 3.39 0.62
C ASN A 28 23.69 2.07 -0.08
N GLN A 29 22.94 2.09 -1.20
CA GLN A 29 22.68 0.88 -1.96
C GLN A 29 23.98 0.30 -2.54
N THR A 30 24.11 -1.03 -2.47
CA THR A 30 25.25 -1.75 -3.08
C THR A 30 25.23 -1.69 -4.60
N PHE A 31 24.04 -1.50 -5.20
CA PHE A 31 23.85 -1.21 -6.61
C PHE A 31 24.00 0.29 -6.85
N THR A 32 24.91 0.71 -7.72
CA THR A 32 25.33 2.12 -7.87
C THR A 32 24.81 2.81 -9.14
N ASP A 33 24.28 2.06 -10.12
CA ASP A 33 23.78 2.60 -11.40
C ASP A 33 22.31 3.01 -11.27
N TRP A 34 22.09 4.11 -10.55
CA TRP A 34 20.79 4.72 -10.32
C TRP A 34 20.86 6.24 -10.43
N GLU A 35 19.71 6.82 -10.74
CA GLU A 35 19.37 8.23 -10.55
C GLU A 35 18.18 8.34 -9.58
N MET A 36 18.03 9.50 -8.93
CA MET A 36 16.90 9.76 -8.04
C MET A 36 16.23 11.09 -8.41
N PHE A 37 14.92 11.06 -8.54
CA PHE A 37 14.08 12.26 -8.66
C PHE A 37 13.39 12.51 -7.31
N ALA A 38 13.91 13.46 -6.52
CA ALA A 38 13.25 13.97 -5.32
C ALA A 38 12.33 15.13 -5.73
N VAL A 39 11.03 14.91 -5.71
CA VAL A 39 10.05 15.92 -6.17
C VAL A 39 9.44 16.62 -4.97
N ASP A 40 9.91 17.81 -4.69
CA ASP A 40 9.33 18.72 -3.70
C ASP A 40 7.99 19.26 -4.20
N ASP A 41 6.92 18.79 -3.59
CA ASP A 41 5.53 19.12 -3.91
C ASP A 41 5.08 20.39 -3.18
N GLY A 42 5.91 21.43 -3.20
CA GLY A 42 5.62 22.73 -2.61
C GLY A 42 5.60 22.68 -1.08
N THR A 43 6.56 22.02 -0.47
CA THR A 43 6.70 21.92 0.98
C THR A 43 6.87 23.30 1.63
N LYS A 44 6.45 23.40 2.90
CA LYS A 44 6.59 24.64 3.69
C LYS A 44 7.66 24.54 4.77
N ASP A 45 8.17 23.34 4.99
CA ASP A 45 9.28 23.07 5.88
C ASP A 45 10.62 23.00 5.11
N LYS A 46 11.67 22.54 5.74
CA LYS A 46 13.01 22.46 5.14
C LYS A 46 13.25 21.25 4.24
N SER A 47 12.23 20.45 3.95
CA SER A 47 12.40 19.21 3.15
C SER A 47 13.03 19.47 1.79
N GLY A 48 12.59 20.53 1.08
CA GLY A 48 13.15 20.90 -0.23
C GLY A 48 14.61 21.36 -0.13
N GLU A 49 14.96 22.22 0.84
CA GLU A 49 16.32 22.65 1.09
C GLU A 49 17.27 21.49 1.42
N ILE A 50 16.77 20.50 2.17
CA ILE A 50 17.53 19.27 2.48
C ILE A 50 17.80 18.50 1.18
N CYS A 51 16.81 18.30 0.32
CA CYS A 51 16.99 17.63 -0.97
C CYS A 51 18.06 18.34 -1.83
N ASP A 52 18.01 19.69 -1.91
CA ASP A 52 19.00 20.48 -2.63
C ASP A 52 20.40 20.30 -2.09
N ALA A 53 20.55 20.22 -0.76
CA ALA A 53 21.85 20.02 -0.12
C ALA A 53 22.43 18.63 -0.44
N TYR A 54 21.61 17.59 -0.65
CA TYR A 54 22.06 16.27 -1.12
C TYR A 54 22.39 16.29 -2.61
N ALA A 55 21.57 16.92 -3.44
CA ALA A 55 21.81 17.05 -4.88
C ALA A 55 23.11 17.81 -5.19
N ALA A 56 23.46 18.82 -4.40
CA ALA A 56 24.72 19.54 -4.53
C ALA A 56 25.97 18.67 -4.28
N LYS A 57 25.81 17.52 -3.60
CA LYS A 57 26.90 16.60 -3.25
C LYS A 57 26.92 15.33 -4.10
N ASP A 58 25.78 14.94 -4.66
CA ASP A 58 25.64 13.72 -5.46
C ASP A 58 24.87 14.02 -6.75
N SER A 59 25.57 14.03 -7.88
CA SER A 59 25.01 14.37 -9.19
C SER A 59 23.94 13.38 -9.70
N ARG A 60 23.76 12.25 -9.05
CA ARG A 60 22.71 11.28 -9.36
C ARG A 60 21.34 11.71 -8.80
N ILE A 61 21.31 12.71 -7.90
CA ILE A 61 20.08 13.21 -7.26
C ILE A 61 19.61 14.45 -8.01
N HIS A 62 18.39 14.41 -8.51
CA HIS A 62 17.74 15.50 -9.22
C HIS A 62 16.55 16.00 -8.39
N VAL A 63 16.58 17.27 -8.00
CA VAL A 63 15.48 17.88 -7.25
C VAL A 63 14.57 18.62 -8.23
N ILE A 64 13.26 18.44 -8.07
CA ILE A 64 12.24 19.14 -8.84
C ILE A 64 11.31 19.83 -7.85
N HIS A 65 11.29 21.16 -7.87
CA HIS A 65 10.34 21.95 -7.09
C HIS A 65 9.09 22.26 -7.92
N LYS A 66 7.90 22.04 -7.34
CA LYS A 66 6.63 22.33 -7.98
C LYS A 66 5.59 22.85 -6.98
N GLU A 67 4.54 23.47 -7.47
CA GLU A 67 3.38 23.79 -6.65
C GLU A 67 2.71 22.51 -6.13
N ASN A 68 2.16 22.56 -4.92
CA ASN A 68 1.52 21.42 -4.29
C ASN A 68 0.37 20.87 -5.14
N GLY A 69 0.44 19.59 -5.46
CA GLY A 69 -0.56 18.84 -6.23
C GLY A 69 -0.82 17.45 -5.67
N GLY A 70 -0.18 17.12 -4.54
CA GLY A 70 -0.23 15.81 -3.90
C GLY A 70 0.79 14.80 -4.44
N ALA A 71 1.03 13.74 -3.68
CA ALA A 71 2.01 12.71 -4.01
C ALA A 71 1.83 12.09 -5.41
N PRO A 72 0.60 11.81 -5.91
CA PRO A 72 0.39 11.36 -7.29
C PRO A 72 0.97 12.32 -8.33
N SER A 73 0.73 13.62 -8.16
CA SER A 73 1.24 14.64 -9.07
C SER A 73 2.77 14.70 -9.05
N ALA A 74 3.38 14.60 -7.88
CA ALA A 74 4.83 14.59 -7.74
C ALA A 74 5.46 13.35 -8.41
N ARG A 75 4.89 12.15 -8.16
CA ARG A 75 5.36 10.91 -8.79
C ARG A 75 5.24 10.97 -10.32
N ASN A 76 4.14 11.51 -10.85
CA ASN A 76 3.90 11.61 -12.29
C ASN A 76 4.89 12.56 -12.98
N VAL A 77 5.25 13.67 -12.36
CA VAL A 77 6.30 14.57 -12.88
C VAL A 77 7.65 13.85 -12.99
N ALA A 78 7.97 13.00 -12.03
CA ALA A 78 9.21 12.21 -12.08
C ALA A 78 9.14 11.09 -13.12
N ILE A 79 8.00 10.42 -13.30
CA ILE A 79 7.79 9.40 -14.35
C ILE A 79 8.11 9.98 -15.74
N ASP A 80 7.66 11.21 -16.01
CA ASP A 80 7.91 11.88 -17.30
C ASP A 80 9.39 12.21 -17.56
N LYS A 81 10.21 12.29 -16.51
CA LYS A 81 11.63 12.64 -16.60
C LYS A 81 12.56 11.44 -16.47
N ALA A 82 12.11 10.38 -15.83
CA ALA A 82 12.86 9.19 -15.54
C ALA A 82 13.27 8.43 -16.80
N GLN A 83 14.59 8.14 -16.96
CA GLN A 83 15.15 7.46 -18.12
C GLN A 83 15.58 6.02 -17.82
N GLY A 84 15.53 5.60 -16.57
CA GLY A 84 15.97 4.28 -16.14
C GLY A 84 15.25 3.14 -16.85
N LYS A 85 15.97 2.05 -17.08
CA LYS A 85 15.38 0.80 -17.55
C LYS A 85 14.32 0.28 -16.58
N TYR A 86 14.51 0.57 -15.27
CA TYR A 86 13.58 0.24 -14.20
C TYR A 86 13.20 1.47 -13.39
N PHE A 87 11.96 1.50 -12.89
CA PHE A 87 11.46 2.50 -11.95
C PHE A 87 11.28 1.88 -10.57
N TYR A 88 11.71 2.59 -9.55
CA TYR A 88 11.50 2.27 -8.16
C TYR A 88 10.86 3.47 -7.46
N PHE A 89 9.71 3.25 -6.81
CA PHE A 89 8.99 4.28 -6.06
C PHE A 89 9.30 4.15 -4.58
N MET A 90 9.57 5.27 -3.91
CA MET A 90 9.91 5.32 -2.50
C MET A 90 9.16 6.46 -1.82
N ASP A 91 8.68 6.26 -0.59
CA ASP A 91 8.15 7.34 0.23
C ASP A 91 9.29 8.01 1.02
N SER A 92 9.22 9.33 1.18
CA SER A 92 10.32 10.14 1.73
C SER A 92 10.44 10.12 3.26
N ASP A 93 9.56 9.37 3.95
CA ASP A 93 9.60 9.14 5.41
C ASP A 93 9.96 7.69 5.79
N ASP A 94 10.39 6.89 4.80
CA ASP A 94 10.77 5.49 4.94
C ASP A 94 12.24 5.25 4.59
N PHE A 95 12.73 4.02 4.65
CA PHE A 95 14.08 3.66 4.21
C PHE A 95 14.16 2.24 3.64
N ALA A 96 15.25 1.98 2.90
CA ALA A 96 15.49 0.72 2.22
C ALA A 96 16.79 0.04 2.71
N GLU A 97 16.78 -1.30 2.78
CA GLU A 97 17.98 -2.11 3.06
C GLU A 97 19.02 -1.98 1.94
N PRO A 98 20.33 -2.04 2.25
CA PRO A 98 21.40 -1.73 1.29
C PRO A 98 21.46 -2.62 0.04
N THR A 99 20.94 -3.86 0.07
CA THR A 99 21.00 -4.79 -1.07
C THR A 99 19.74 -4.77 -1.93
N MET A 100 18.74 -3.99 -1.57
CA MET A 100 17.42 -4.00 -2.22
C MET A 100 17.51 -3.83 -3.74
N LEU A 101 18.14 -2.75 -4.21
CA LEU A 101 18.22 -2.49 -5.65
C LEU A 101 19.03 -3.57 -6.38
N ALA A 102 20.11 -4.07 -5.77
CA ALA A 102 20.93 -5.14 -6.36
C ALA A 102 20.12 -6.41 -6.59
N ASP A 103 19.42 -6.89 -5.55
CA ASP A 103 18.66 -8.14 -5.58
C ASP A 103 17.46 -8.03 -6.54
N MET A 104 16.78 -6.87 -6.55
CA MET A 104 15.64 -6.63 -7.44
C MET A 104 16.07 -6.52 -8.91
N VAL A 105 17.18 -5.82 -9.19
CA VAL A 105 17.71 -5.69 -10.56
C VAL A 105 18.24 -7.04 -11.05
N GLU A 106 18.95 -7.81 -10.22
CA GLU A 106 19.41 -9.15 -10.58
C GLU A 106 18.22 -10.03 -10.99
N ALA A 107 17.16 -10.06 -10.19
CA ALA A 107 15.96 -10.83 -10.48
C ALA A 107 15.28 -10.35 -11.78
N ALA A 108 15.20 -9.03 -11.99
CA ALA A 108 14.60 -8.46 -13.20
C ALA A 108 15.39 -8.83 -14.47
N GLU A 109 16.71 -8.70 -14.43
CA GLU A 109 17.58 -9.03 -15.58
C GLU A 109 17.58 -10.52 -15.88
N LYS A 110 17.76 -11.35 -14.84
CA LYS A 110 17.83 -12.81 -14.99
C LYS A 110 16.58 -13.41 -15.62
N HIS A 111 15.42 -12.84 -15.32
CA HIS A 111 14.14 -13.38 -15.76
C HIS A 111 13.43 -12.47 -16.77
N ASN A 112 14.09 -11.41 -17.25
CA ASN A 112 13.49 -10.41 -18.14
C ASN A 112 12.12 -9.92 -17.59
N ALA A 113 12.05 -9.68 -16.28
CA ALA A 113 10.80 -9.36 -15.61
C ALA A 113 10.34 -7.93 -15.91
N GLN A 114 9.03 -7.76 -16.07
CA GLN A 114 8.38 -6.44 -16.14
C GLN A 114 8.03 -5.92 -14.74
N LEU A 115 7.88 -6.84 -13.78
CA LEU A 115 7.60 -6.53 -12.40
C LEU A 115 8.34 -7.48 -11.48
N VAL A 116 9.13 -6.94 -10.54
CA VAL A 116 9.68 -7.69 -9.42
C VAL A 116 8.98 -7.24 -8.14
N VAL A 117 8.53 -8.19 -7.33
CA VAL A 117 7.86 -7.94 -6.05
C VAL A 117 8.69 -8.51 -4.92
N SER A 118 8.93 -7.73 -3.88
CA SER A 118 9.63 -8.17 -2.66
C SER A 118 8.74 -8.10 -1.42
N GLY A 119 9.21 -8.68 -0.34
CA GLY A 119 8.69 -8.44 0.98
C GLY A 119 9.14 -7.09 1.56
N TYR A 120 8.61 -6.76 2.75
CA TYR A 120 8.90 -5.53 3.46
C TYR A 120 8.68 -5.67 4.97
N TYR A 121 9.15 -4.67 5.71
CA TYR A 121 8.96 -4.52 7.15
C TYR A 121 7.95 -3.40 7.45
N ILE A 122 7.19 -3.56 8.52
CA ILE A 122 6.36 -2.50 9.11
C ILE A 122 6.92 -2.21 10.48
N ASP A 123 7.61 -1.08 10.62
CA ASP A 123 8.20 -0.63 11.86
C ASP A 123 7.25 0.32 12.61
N THR A 124 6.55 -0.21 13.61
CA THR A 124 5.64 0.58 14.44
C THR A 124 6.36 1.05 15.70
N TYR A 125 6.58 2.35 15.82
CA TYR A 125 7.22 2.98 16.96
C TYR A 125 6.20 3.34 18.03
N TYR A 126 6.45 2.90 19.25
CA TYR A 126 5.68 3.25 20.46
C TYR A 126 6.33 4.39 21.26
N SER A 127 7.64 4.56 21.09
CA SER A 127 8.47 5.65 21.62
C SER A 127 9.67 5.87 20.69
N ASN A 128 10.54 6.81 21.02
CA ASN A 128 11.76 7.06 20.22
C ASN A 128 12.75 5.88 20.23
N THR A 129 12.60 4.94 21.20
CA THR A 129 13.53 3.83 21.39
C THR A 129 12.86 2.45 21.31
N GLU A 130 11.53 2.37 21.32
CA GLU A 130 10.80 1.11 21.34
C GLU A 130 9.96 0.96 20.07
N LYS A 131 10.27 -0.04 19.26
CA LYS A 131 9.51 -0.37 18.05
C LYS A 131 9.12 -1.85 18.01
N TYR A 132 8.05 -2.13 17.29
CA TYR A 132 7.64 -3.47 16.91
C TYR A 132 7.72 -3.59 15.39
N THR A 133 8.50 -4.55 14.91
CA THR A 133 8.67 -4.83 13.48
C THR A 133 7.82 -6.02 13.08
N GLN A 134 6.97 -5.84 12.08
CA GLN A 134 6.23 -6.92 11.42
C GLN A 134 6.86 -7.17 10.04
N GLU A 135 6.99 -8.42 9.68
CA GLU A 135 7.48 -8.85 8.38
C GLU A 135 6.29 -9.19 7.47
N GLN A 136 6.36 -8.73 6.23
CA GLN A 136 5.42 -9.10 5.16
C GLN A 136 6.21 -9.69 4.01
N GLY A 137 5.79 -10.84 3.52
CA GLY A 137 6.49 -11.52 2.44
C GLY A 137 5.92 -12.90 2.17
N VAL A 138 6.37 -13.49 1.08
CA VAL A 138 6.07 -14.87 0.68
C VAL A 138 7.35 -15.53 0.16
N GLU A 139 7.31 -16.83 -0.05
CA GLU A 139 8.37 -17.53 -0.76
C GLU A 139 8.55 -16.98 -2.18
N GLY A 140 9.80 -16.96 -2.64
CA GLY A 140 10.12 -16.50 -3.98
C GLY A 140 9.49 -17.38 -5.05
N LYS A 141 9.03 -16.74 -6.14
CA LYS A 141 8.43 -17.44 -7.28
C LYS A 141 8.69 -16.71 -8.59
N VAL A 142 9.13 -17.43 -9.59
CA VAL A 142 9.15 -16.95 -10.98
C VAL A 142 7.92 -17.51 -11.66
N TYR A 143 7.02 -16.65 -12.09
CA TYR A 143 5.83 -17.08 -12.80
C TYR A 143 6.18 -17.43 -14.26
N SER A 144 5.79 -18.63 -14.69
CA SER A 144 6.07 -19.15 -16.02
C SER A 144 5.18 -18.53 -17.11
N SER A 145 4.05 -17.98 -16.69
CA SER A 145 3.08 -17.32 -17.59
C SER A 145 2.28 -16.25 -16.86
N GLN A 146 1.69 -15.34 -17.64
CA GLN A 146 0.74 -14.34 -17.16
C GLN A 146 -0.46 -15.00 -16.45
N GLN A 147 -0.98 -16.11 -16.99
CA GLN A 147 -2.12 -16.80 -16.42
C GLN A 147 -1.79 -17.40 -15.05
N GLU A 148 -0.62 -18.01 -14.89
CA GLU A 148 -0.16 -18.53 -13.60
C GLU A 148 -0.07 -17.43 -12.53
N PHE A 149 0.44 -16.25 -12.93
CA PHE A 149 0.48 -15.09 -12.04
C PHE A 149 -0.92 -14.64 -11.63
N ARG A 150 -1.83 -14.51 -12.60
CA ARG A 150 -3.21 -14.04 -12.37
C ARG A 150 -3.99 -14.96 -11.42
N GLU A 151 -3.84 -16.26 -11.57
CA GLU A 151 -4.48 -17.27 -10.70
C GLU A 151 -3.89 -17.29 -9.28
N ASP A 152 -2.60 -16.96 -9.11
CA ASP A 152 -1.92 -16.92 -7.81
C ASP A 152 -1.93 -15.53 -7.13
N ALA A 153 -2.38 -14.49 -7.84
CA ALA A 153 -2.31 -13.11 -7.36
C ALA A 153 -3.06 -12.87 -6.04
N TYR A 154 -4.14 -13.64 -5.77
CA TYR A 154 -4.87 -13.56 -4.50
C TYR A 154 -3.95 -13.79 -3.29
N ARG A 155 -2.96 -14.67 -3.40
CA ARG A 155 -1.99 -14.97 -2.34
C ARG A 155 -1.09 -13.77 -2.04
N LEU A 156 -0.66 -13.07 -3.08
CA LEU A 156 0.16 -11.84 -2.94
C LEU A 156 -0.67 -10.67 -2.38
N PHE A 157 -1.91 -10.54 -2.81
CA PHE A 157 -2.85 -9.56 -2.24
C PHE A 157 -3.14 -9.84 -0.76
N ASP A 158 -3.28 -11.09 -0.36
CA ASP A 158 -3.48 -11.47 1.05
C ASP A 158 -2.34 -11.04 1.95
N GLN A 159 -1.11 -11.11 1.45
CA GLN A 159 0.08 -10.63 2.14
C GLN A 159 0.34 -9.12 1.95
N ASN A 160 -0.62 -8.39 1.37
CA ASN A 160 -0.54 -6.96 1.07
C ASN A 160 0.64 -6.56 0.16
N LEU A 161 1.19 -7.48 -0.63
CA LEU A 161 2.36 -7.23 -1.47
C LEU A 161 2.03 -6.47 -2.77
N LEU A 162 0.75 -6.41 -3.19
CA LEU A 162 0.34 -5.81 -4.46
C LEU A 162 -0.37 -4.45 -4.33
N TYR A 163 -0.50 -3.89 -3.11
CA TYR A 163 -1.20 -2.62 -2.87
C TYR A 163 -0.30 -1.39 -3.01
N THR A 164 0.94 -1.50 -2.58
CA THR A 164 1.88 -0.38 -2.43
C THR A 164 2.95 -0.39 -3.51
N PRO A 165 3.49 0.77 -3.95
CA PRO A 165 4.48 0.80 -5.02
C PRO A 165 5.91 0.51 -4.57
N TRP A 166 6.24 0.80 -3.32
CA TRP A 166 7.60 0.84 -2.81
C TRP A 166 8.28 -0.52 -2.53
N ASN A 167 7.56 -1.62 -2.60
CA ASN A 167 8.11 -2.99 -2.52
C ASN A 167 8.24 -3.65 -3.90
N LYS A 168 8.34 -2.86 -4.96
CA LYS A 168 8.36 -3.33 -6.35
C LYS A 168 9.40 -2.61 -7.19
N LEU A 169 9.94 -3.33 -8.16
CA LEU A 169 10.72 -2.76 -9.26
C LEU A 169 9.94 -2.98 -10.56
N TYR A 170 9.73 -1.90 -11.29
CA TYR A 170 8.90 -1.89 -12.50
C TYR A 170 9.78 -1.69 -13.74
N SER A 171 9.48 -2.39 -14.83
CA SER A 171 10.07 -2.06 -16.13
C SER A 171 9.66 -0.65 -16.54
N GLY A 172 10.64 0.23 -16.76
CA GLY A 172 10.42 1.59 -17.22
C GLY A 172 9.74 1.63 -18.58
N ASP A 173 10.14 0.73 -19.51
CA ASP A 173 9.52 0.62 -20.83
C ASP A 173 8.05 0.25 -20.70
N TYR A 174 7.72 -0.73 -19.86
CA TYR A 174 6.33 -1.13 -19.63
C TYR A 174 5.49 0.04 -19.10
N ILE A 175 6.00 0.81 -18.11
CA ILE A 175 5.30 1.98 -17.59
C ILE A 175 5.08 3.05 -18.69
N ARG A 176 6.11 3.33 -19.49
CA ARG A 176 6.05 4.34 -20.57
C ARG A 176 5.12 3.92 -21.71
N GLU A 177 5.26 2.70 -22.22
CA GLU A 177 4.46 2.16 -23.33
C GLU A 177 2.97 2.14 -23.01
N HIS A 178 2.61 1.75 -21.78
CA HIS A 178 1.22 1.69 -21.33
C HIS A 178 0.73 3.01 -20.73
N LYS A 179 1.58 4.06 -20.67
CA LYS A 179 1.26 5.39 -20.12
C LYS A 179 0.66 5.30 -18.72
N LEU A 180 1.31 4.54 -17.85
CA LEU A 180 0.83 4.28 -16.49
C LEU A 180 1.23 5.42 -15.56
N TYR A 181 0.23 6.11 -15.04
CA TYR A 181 0.38 7.23 -14.11
C TYR A 181 -0.45 6.99 -12.85
N PHE A 182 -0.01 7.61 -11.75
CA PHE A 182 -0.79 7.62 -10.51
C PHE A 182 -2.03 8.51 -10.70
N PRO A 183 -3.24 7.97 -10.46
CA PRO A 183 -4.46 8.77 -10.57
C PRO A 183 -4.58 9.72 -9.38
N ASN A 184 -5.17 10.89 -9.59
CA ASN A 184 -5.46 11.84 -8.51
C ASN A 184 -6.69 11.39 -7.71
N THR A 185 -6.51 10.41 -6.86
CA THR A 185 -7.54 9.86 -5.98
C THR A 185 -6.96 9.52 -4.61
N PHE A 186 -7.85 9.34 -3.63
CA PHE A 186 -7.45 8.79 -2.34
C PHE A 186 -7.00 7.33 -2.52
N TRP A 187 -5.87 6.94 -1.91
CA TRP A 187 -5.19 5.65 -2.12
C TRP A 187 -4.71 5.42 -3.57
N ASP A 188 -4.12 6.45 -4.17
CA ASP A 188 -3.58 6.46 -5.53
C ASP A 188 -2.64 5.28 -5.85
N ASP A 189 -1.93 4.77 -4.85
CA ASP A 189 -1.03 3.61 -4.97
C ASP A 189 -1.76 2.37 -5.49
N PHE A 190 -2.97 2.13 -4.98
CA PHE A 190 -3.69 0.90 -5.29
C PHE A 190 -4.19 0.87 -6.75
N PRO A 191 -4.93 1.87 -7.27
CA PRO A 191 -5.34 1.87 -8.66
C PRO A 191 -4.15 1.98 -9.63
N PHE A 192 -3.04 2.65 -9.26
CA PHE A 192 -1.81 2.58 -10.05
C PHE A 192 -1.30 1.15 -10.17
N ASN A 193 -1.14 0.45 -9.05
CA ASN A 193 -0.70 -0.95 -9.08
C ASN A 193 -1.65 -1.84 -9.87
N LEU A 194 -2.99 -1.68 -9.72
CA LEU A 194 -3.95 -2.44 -10.51
C LEU A 194 -3.79 -2.19 -12.02
N SER A 195 -3.47 -0.95 -12.42
CA SER A 195 -3.20 -0.63 -13.83
C SER A 195 -1.94 -1.32 -14.34
N VAL A 196 -0.88 -1.41 -13.53
CA VAL A 196 0.33 -2.20 -13.83
C VAL A 196 0.00 -3.68 -13.95
N LEU A 197 -0.72 -4.22 -12.96
CA LEU A 197 -1.03 -5.65 -12.86
C LEU A 197 -1.97 -6.14 -13.96
N ARG A 198 -2.73 -5.24 -14.56
CA ARG A 198 -3.76 -5.56 -15.55
C ARG A 198 -3.24 -6.42 -16.69
N ASP A 199 -2.10 -6.02 -17.28
CA ASP A 199 -1.57 -6.62 -18.48
C ASP A 199 -0.10 -7.05 -18.38
N VAL A 200 0.50 -6.97 -17.18
CA VAL A 200 1.86 -7.44 -16.94
C VAL A 200 1.97 -8.94 -17.22
N GLU A 201 3.03 -9.35 -17.92
CA GLU A 201 3.23 -10.73 -18.37
C GLU A 201 4.29 -11.49 -17.57
N ARG A 202 5.41 -10.81 -17.27
CA ARG A 202 6.58 -11.42 -16.64
C ARG A 202 6.77 -10.85 -15.25
N VAL A 203 6.37 -11.65 -14.25
CA VAL A 203 6.41 -11.28 -12.83
C VAL A 203 7.33 -12.22 -12.07
N VAL A 204 8.15 -11.64 -11.21
CA VAL A 204 9.02 -12.37 -10.29
C VAL A 204 8.74 -11.89 -8.86
N VAL A 205 8.61 -12.82 -7.95
CA VAL A 205 8.57 -12.55 -6.51
C VAL A 205 9.87 -13.04 -5.91
N ILE A 206 10.57 -12.16 -5.19
CA ILE A 206 11.78 -12.52 -4.44
C ILE A 206 11.47 -12.63 -2.94
N PRO A 207 12.10 -13.56 -2.21
CA PRO A 207 11.75 -13.81 -0.80
C PRO A 207 12.30 -12.75 0.15
N GLY A 208 13.23 -11.89 -0.31
CA GLY A 208 13.85 -10.85 0.48
C GLY A 208 12.85 -9.80 0.95
N LYS A 209 13.17 -9.20 2.08
CA LYS A 209 12.42 -8.06 2.67
C LYS A 209 13.40 -6.91 2.79
N TYR A 210 13.07 -5.77 2.20
CA TYR A 210 14.07 -4.70 2.05
C TYR A 210 13.55 -3.32 2.43
N TYR A 211 12.26 -3.08 2.33
CA TYR A 211 11.68 -1.77 2.58
C TYR A 211 11.13 -1.68 3.99
N HIS A 212 11.41 -0.58 4.69
CA HIS A 212 10.93 -0.31 6.04
C HIS A 212 9.86 0.77 6.01
N PHE A 213 8.60 0.35 6.09
CA PHE A 213 7.47 1.25 6.24
C PHE A 213 7.37 1.72 7.69
N ILE A 214 7.63 3.01 7.92
CA ILE A 214 7.75 3.61 9.25
C ILE A 214 6.42 4.15 9.76
N ARG A 215 5.99 3.67 10.92
CA ARG A 215 4.80 4.13 11.62
C ARG A 215 5.17 4.83 12.92
N LYS A 216 5.66 6.06 12.83
CA LYS A 216 6.00 6.90 14.00
C LYS A 216 4.91 7.90 14.38
N ARG A 217 4.12 8.34 13.41
CA ARG A 217 3.18 9.45 13.60
C ARG A 217 1.93 8.95 14.34
N ALA A 218 1.66 9.52 15.52
CA ALA A 218 0.42 9.30 16.26
C ALA A 218 -0.83 9.75 15.46
N GLU A 219 -0.66 10.59 14.47
CA GLU A 219 -1.68 11.17 13.60
C GLU A 219 -1.48 10.77 12.14
N SER A 220 -1.46 9.47 11.83
CA SER A 220 -1.56 9.10 10.43
C SER A 220 -2.95 9.47 9.91
N GLU A 221 -3.01 10.00 8.68
CA GLU A 221 -4.27 10.33 8.01
C GLU A 221 -5.28 9.16 7.99
N THR A 222 -4.78 7.93 8.08
CA THR A 222 -5.58 6.70 8.06
C THR A 222 -6.28 6.39 9.39
N THR A 223 -5.99 7.12 10.49
CA THR A 223 -6.56 6.87 11.81
C THR A 223 -7.77 7.72 12.15
N LYS A 224 -8.06 8.77 11.38
CA LYS A 224 -9.19 9.69 11.60
C LYS A 224 -10.48 9.16 10.96
N TYR A 225 -11.62 9.51 11.54
CA TYR A 225 -12.92 9.27 10.92
C TYR A 225 -13.03 9.96 9.55
N ARG A 226 -13.60 9.25 8.58
CA ARG A 226 -13.88 9.77 7.24
C ARG A 226 -15.32 9.46 6.85
N SER A 227 -16.07 10.49 6.50
CA SER A 227 -17.49 10.35 6.17
C SER A 227 -17.77 9.54 4.90
N ASN A 228 -16.83 9.55 3.94
CA ASN A 228 -16.95 8.84 2.65
C ASN A 228 -16.16 7.51 2.62
N MET A 229 -15.80 6.95 3.78
CA MET A 229 -15.00 5.73 3.83
C MET A 229 -15.71 4.55 3.15
N TYR A 230 -17.02 4.42 3.36
CA TYR A 230 -17.78 3.31 2.79
C TYR A 230 -17.81 3.37 1.26
N GLU A 231 -18.09 4.56 0.70
CA GLU A 231 -18.10 4.78 -0.75
C GLU A 231 -16.72 4.46 -1.37
N LYS A 232 -15.64 4.88 -0.70
CA LYS A 232 -14.28 4.57 -1.15
C LYS A 232 -13.94 3.08 -1.08
N ARG A 233 -14.47 2.34 -0.12
CA ARG A 233 -14.30 0.88 -0.04
C ARG A 233 -15.13 0.13 -1.08
N GLU A 234 -16.31 0.64 -1.43
CA GLU A 234 -17.09 0.13 -2.55
C GLU A 234 -16.33 0.32 -3.89
N GLU A 235 -15.75 1.50 -4.09
CA GLU A 235 -14.93 1.81 -5.26
C GLU A 235 -13.70 0.86 -5.35
N GLU A 236 -12.95 0.71 -4.25
CA GLU A 236 -11.80 -0.22 -4.14
C GLU A 236 -12.20 -1.66 -4.51
N HIS A 237 -13.33 -2.13 -4.00
CA HIS A 237 -13.83 -3.46 -4.34
C HIS A 237 -14.20 -3.56 -5.81
N GLY A 238 -14.83 -2.54 -6.38
CA GLY A 238 -15.14 -2.46 -7.80
C GLY A 238 -13.89 -2.62 -8.67
N TRP A 239 -12.82 -1.91 -8.37
CA TRP A 239 -11.54 -2.02 -9.09
C TRP A 239 -10.96 -3.45 -9.05
N MET A 240 -11.03 -4.12 -7.88
CA MET A 240 -10.58 -5.50 -7.75
C MET A 240 -11.41 -6.47 -8.59
N VAL A 241 -12.74 -6.35 -8.53
CA VAL A 241 -13.64 -7.19 -9.33
C VAL A 241 -13.41 -6.98 -10.83
N ASP A 242 -13.23 -5.72 -11.25
CA ASP A 242 -12.95 -5.39 -12.66
C ASP A 242 -11.60 -5.97 -13.13
N LEU A 243 -10.57 -5.98 -12.27
CA LEU A 243 -9.28 -6.60 -12.57
C LEU A 243 -9.42 -8.11 -12.78
N TYR A 244 -10.06 -8.82 -11.83
CA TYR A 244 -10.25 -10.28 -11.93
C TYR A 244 -11.14 -10.67 -13.12
N LYS A 245 -12.16 -9.86 -13.41
CA LYS A 245 -12.99 -10.02 -14.60
C LYS A 245 -12.18 -9.84 -15.90
N HIS A 246 -11.31 -8.82 -15.95
CA HIS A 246 -10.41 -8.61 -17.10
C HIS A 246 -9.46 -9.80 -17.28
N TRP A 247 -8.96 -10.37 -16.20
CA TRP A 247 -8.10 -11.53 -16.20
C TRP A 247 -8.80 -12.83 -16.61
N GLY A 248 -10.14 -12.88 -16.54
CA GLY A 248 -10.91 -14.10 -16.74
C GLY A 248 -10.69 -15.13 -15.64
N VAL A 249 -10.29 -14.69 -14.43
CA VAL A 249 -10.04 -15.54 -13.26
C VAL A 249 -11.28 -15.58 -12.38
N ASP A 250 -11.88 -16.76 -12.26
CA ASP A 250 -13.09 -17.01 -11.47
C ASP A 250 -13.05 -18.38 -10.80
N ASP A 251 -11.90 -18.72 -10.20
CA ASP A 251 -11.70 -19.94 -9.42
C ASP A 251 -12.19 -19.77 -7.96
N GLU A 252 -12.28 -20.86 -7.22
CA GLU A 252 -12.77 -20.86 -5.84
C GLU A 252 -11.92 -19.98 -4.91
N HIS A 253 -10.60 -20.00 -5.05
CA HIS A 253 -9.69 -19.23 -4.20
C HIS A 253 -9.83 -17.73 -4.46
N SER A 254 -9.93 -17.34 -5.71
CA SER A 254 -10.10 -15.94 -6.12
C SER A 254 -11.46 -15.39 -5.69
N ARG A 255 -12.54 -16.18 -5.81
CA ARG A 255 -13.87 -15.81 -5.30
C ARG A 255 -13.88 -15.65 -3.79
N GLU A 256 -13.29 -16.62 -3.05
CA GLU A 256 -13.15 -16.51 -1.59
C GLU A 256 -12.36 -15.27 -1.20
N PHE A 257 -11.22 -15.03 -1.86
CA PHE A 257 -10.38 -13.86 -1.60
C PHE A 257 -11.16 -12.56 -1.78
N LEU A 258 -11.82 -12.36 -2.93
CA LEU A 258 -12.60 -11.14 -3.22
C LEU A 258 -13.72 -10.93 -2.19
N ALA A 259 -14.44 -12.00 -1.86
CA ALA A 259 -15.52 -11.97 -0.87
C ALA A 259 -14.98 -11.62 0.52
N ARG A 260 -13.91 -12.24 0.95
CA ARG A 260 -13.31 -12.01 2.25
C ARG A 260 -12.74 -10.59 2.35
N ARG A 261 -12.05 -10.11 1.32
CA ARG A 261 -11.52 -8.72 1.31
C ARG A 261 -12.64 -7.71 1.39
N TYR A 262 -13.75 -7.90 0.67
CA TYR A 262 -14.90 -7.02 0.78
C TYR A 262 -15.46 -6.98 2.20
N ILE A 263 -15.67 -8.14 2.83
CA ILE A 263 -16.19 -8.22 4.20
C ILE A 263 -15.19 -7.61 5.22
N GLU A 264 -13.88 -7.79 5.05
CA GLU A 264 -12.87 -7.08 5.84
C GLU A 264 -12.98 -5.56 5.72
N ARG A 265 -13.28 -5.04 4.52
CA ARG A 265 -13.51 -3.61 4.30
C ARG A 265 -14.81 -3.13 4.95
N VAL A 266 -15.87 -3.93 4.91
CA VAL A 266 -17.14 -3.67 5.65
C VAL A 266 -16.87 -3.55 7.14
N ILE A 267 -16.11 -4.48 7.75
CA ILE A 267 -15.69 -4.41 9.15
C ILE A 267 -14.90 -3.11 9.40
N GLY A 268 -13.96 -2.77 8.51
CA GLY A 268 -13.20 -1.52 8.60
C GLY A 268 -14.08 -0.26 8.53
N CYS A 269 -15.17 -0.28 7.76
CA CYS A 269 -16.15 0.82 7.72
C CYS A 269 -16.93 0.93 9.04
N VAL A 270 -17.31 -0.20 9.66
CA VAL A 270 -17.91 -0.19 11.00
C VAL A 270 -16.94 0.41 12.02
N GLU A 271 -15.65 0.01 11.99
CA GLU A 271 -14.63 0.59 12.86
C GLU A 271 -14.45 2.10 12.64
N ASN A 272 -14.56 2.57 11.40
CA ASN A 272 -14.51 3.99 11.06
C ASN A 272 -15.68 4.76 11.69
N VAL A 273 -16.91 4.23 11.59
CA VAL A 273 -18.11 4.85 12.19
C VAL A 273 -18.05 4.84 13.72
N THR A 274 -17.47 3.81 14.34
CA THR A 274 -17.30 3.70 15.80
C THR A 274 -16.03 4.37 16.32
N ASN A 275 -15.24 5.01 15.46
CA ASN A 275 -14.03 5.73 15.83
C ASN A 275 -14.37 6.89 16.80
N LYS A 276 -13.44 7.18 17.72
CA LYS A 276 -13.58 8.29 18.70
C LYS A 276 -13.71 9.66 18.02
N SER A 277 -13.07 9.86 16.86
CA SER A 277 -13.15 11.10 16.10
C SER A 277 -14.43 11.23 15.25
N CYS A 278 -15.29 10.22 15.23
CA CYS A 278 -16.56 10.27 14.51
C CYS A 278 -17.56 11.17 15.24
N THR A 279 -18.00 12.23 14.58
CA THR A 279 -18.90 13.26 15.13
C THR A 279 -20.39 12.93 15.03
N LEU A 280 -20.75 11.81 14.38
CA LEU A 280 -22.13 11.36 14.25
C LEU A 280 -22.72 11.03 15.63
N SER A 281 -24.00 11.38 15.82
CA SER A 281 -24.79 10.95 16.99
C SER A 281 -24.96 9.42 17.02
N PHE A 282 -25.39 8.89 18.16
CA PHE A 282 -25.63 7.45 18.30
C PHE A 282 -26.61 6.92 17.23
N SER A 283 -27.73 7.62 17.03
CA SER A 283 -28.75 7.24 16.03
C SER A 283 -28.24 7.28 14.60
N GLU A 284 -27.42 8.30 14.27
CA GLU A 284 -26.81 8.40 12.94
C GLU A 284 -25.78 7.30 12.70
N LYS A 285 -24.97 6.95 13.72
CA LYS A 285 -24.06 5.80 13.65
C LYS A 285 -24.79 4.49 13.41
N GLU A 286 -25.90 4.24 14.10
CA GLU A 286 -26.71 3.04 13.89
C GLU A 286 -27.30 2.99 12.47
N LYS A 287 -27.81 4.13 11.99
CA LYS A 287 -28.35 4.24 10.63
C LYS A 287 -27.27 3.93 9.59
N GLU A 288 -26.07 4.49 9.77
CA GLU A 288 -24.95 4.26 8.86
C GLU A 288 -24.45 2.81 8.93
N ILE A 289 -24.27 2.24 10.12
CA ILE A 289 -23.92 0.84 10.29
C ILE A 289 -24.96 -0.06 9.64
N LYS A 290 -26.26 0.25 9.81
CA LYS A 290 -27.34 -0.51 9.16
C LYS A 290 -27.22 -0.48 7.65
N ARG A 291 -26.95 0.71 7.07
CA ARG A 291 -26.71 0.87 5.62
C ARG A 291 -25.59 -0.03 5.13
N ILE A 292 -24.47 -0.03 5.85
CA ILE A 292 -23.26 -0.78 5.51
C ILE A 292 -23.52 -2.29 5.56
N ILE A 293 -24.01 -2.81 6.71
CA ILE A 293 -24.11 -4.26 6.91
C ILE A 293 -25.31 -4.91 6.20
N SER A 294 -26.34 -4.13 5.81
CA SER A 294 -27.52 -4.64 5.11
C SER A 294 -27.40 -4.58 3.59
N ASN A 295 -26.25 -4.12 3.06
CA ASN A 295 -26.01 -4.06 1.62
C ASN A 295 -26.18 -5.44 0.97
N ALA A 296 -26.72 -5.47 -0.25
CA ALA A 296 -26.95 -6.70 -1.00
C ALA A 296 -25.65 -7.51 -1.22
N LYS A 297 -24.53 -6.82 -1.50
CA LYS A 297 -23.21 -7.47 -1.67
C LYS A 297 -22.74 -8.16 -0.38
N VAL A 298 -23.03 -7.59 0.81
CA VAL A 298 -22.69 -8.26 2.08
C VAL A 298 -23.42 -9.60 2.19
N LYS A 299 -24.71 -9.62 1.83
CA LYS A 299 -25.52 -10.86 1.86
C LYS A 299 -25.03 -11.90 0.85
N GLU A 300 -24.63 -11.44 -0.33
CA GLU A 300 -24.14 -12.28 -1.42
C GLU A 300 -22.74 -12.86 -1.10
N LEU A 301 -21.83 -12.03 -0.62
CA LEU A 301 -20.43 -12.40 -0.46
C LEU A 301 -20.11 -13.10 0.88
N LEU A 302 -20.91 -12.82 1.92
CA LEU A 302 -20.70 -13.39 3.26
C LEU A 302 -20.67 -14.93 3.30
N PRO A 303 -21.48 -15.68 2.53
CA PRO A 303 -21.39 -17.12 2.48
C PRO A 303 -20.15 -17.68 1.77
N LEU A 304 -19.53 -16.88 0.89
CA LEU A 304 -18.36 -17.30 0.08
C LEU A 304 -17.04 -17.16 0.82
N MET A 305 -16.99 -16.40 1.92
CA MET A 305 -15.77 -16.06 2.61
C MET A 305 -15.46 -16.97 3.79
N GLN A 306 -14.18 -17.16 4.08
CA GLN A 306 -13.68 -17.84 5.25
C GLN A 306 -13.00 -16.88 6.22
N ALA A 307 -13.44 -16.86 7.48
CA ALA A 307 -12.85 -15.98 8.50
C ALA A 307 -11.48 -16.52 8.95
N LYS A 308 -10.39 -15.83 8.57
CA LYS A 308 -9.02 -16.25 8.87
C LYS A 308 -8.55 -15.89 10.29
N SER A 309 -9.22 -15.01 11.02
CA SER A 309 -8.82 -14.59 12.36
C SER A 309 -9.97 -14.69 13.37
N THR A 310 -9.63 -14.87 14.66
CA THR A 310 -10.60 -14.82 15.75
C THR A 310 -11.31 -13.47 15.82
N TYR A 311 -10.57 -12.38 15.57
CA TYR A 311 -11.14 -11.05 15.49
C TYR A 311 -12.24 -10.96 14.42
N MET A 312 -11.97 -11.44 13.22
CA MET A 312 -12.96 -11.45 12.14
C MET A 312 -14.17 -12.31 12.49
N LYS A 313 -13.96 -13.48 13.09
CA LYS A 313 -15.06 -14.37 13.53
C LYS A 313 -16.01 -13.66 14.50
N LEU A 314 -15.47 -12.91 15.46
CA LEU A 314 -16.25 -12.14 16.42
C LEU A 314 -17.06 -11.05 15.70
N MET A 315 -16.38 -10.18 14.93
CA MET A 315 -17.04 -9.08 14.20
C MET A 315 -18.17 -9.55 13.26
N LEU A 316 -18.08 -10.77 12.77
CA LEU A 316 -19.10 -11.33 11.88
C LEU A 316 -20.39 -11.75 12.57
N ILE A 317 -20.40 -11.97 13.90
CA ILE A 317 -21.61 -12.43 14.62
C ILE A 317 -22.74 -11.43 14.47
N PRO A 318 -22.60 -10.15 14.88
CA PRO A 318 -23.70 -9.19 14.75
C PRO A 318 -23.96 -8.76 13.30
N ILE A 319 -22.94 -8.82 12.42
CA ILE A 319 -23.12 -8.57 10.98
C ILE A 319 -24.02 -9.64 10.36
N LYS A 320 -23.81 -10.93 10.64
CA LYS A 320 -24.66 -12.04 10.20
C LYS A 320 -26.10 -11.92 10.74
N MET A 321 -26.26 -11.44 11.96
CA MET A 321 -27.55 -11.14 12.55
C MET A 321 -28.21 -9.88 11.96
N GLN A 322 -27.49 -9.11 11.13
CA GLN A 322 -27.91 -7.81 10.61
C GLN A 322 -28.37 -6.81 11.69
N SER A 323 -27.80 -6.93 12.89
CA SER A 323 -28.11 -6.08 14.03
C SER A 323 -27.17 -4.88 14.08
N ALA A 324 -27.65 -3.72 13.69
CA ALA A 324 -26.87 -2.48 13.74
C ALA A 324 -26.45 -2.13 15.17
N PHE A 325 -27.36 -2.33 16.14
CA PHE A 325 -27.09 -2.06 17.55
C PHE A 325 -25.94 -2.93 18.08
N LEU A 326 -26.01 -4.25 17.90
CA LEU A 326 -24.93 -5.15 18.36
C LEU A 326 -23.60 -4.87 17.65
N THR A 327 -23.64 -4.60 16.34
CA THR A 327 -22.46 -4.23 15.56
C THR A 327 -21.84 -2.92 16.06
N HIS A 328 -22.68 -1.93 16.42
CA HIS A 328 -22.21 -0.68 17.00
C HIS A 328 -21.54 -0.90 18.37
N CYS A 329 -22.20 -1.65 19.25
CA CYS A 329 -21.65 -1.94 20.59
C CYS A 329 -20.30 -2.66 20.50
N GLU A 330 -20.19 -3.66 19.63
CA GLU A 330 -18.96 -4.40 19.43
C GLU A 330 -17.85 -3.53 18.82
N GLY A 331 -18.16 -2.77 17.78
CA GLY A 331 -17.20 -1.83 17.15
C GLY A 331 -16.71 -0.76 18.14
N ALA A 332 -17.59 -0.22 18.98
CA ALA A 332 -17.24 0.74 20.02
C ALA A 332 -16.34 0.11 21.10
N PHE A 333 -16.62 -1.13 21.51
CA PHE A 333 -15.77 -1.88 22.44
C PHE A 333 -14.36 -2.09 21.88
N ILE A 334 -14.26 -2.52 20.61
CA ILE A 334 -12.98 -2.72 19.93
C ILE A 334 -12.22 -1.40 19.79
N SER A 335 -12.90 -0.29 19.47
CA SER A 335 -12.30 1.04 19.44
C SER A 335 -11.67 1.42 20.79
N LYS A 336 -12.31 1.09 21.92
CA LYS A 336 -11.76 1.29 23.26
C LYS A 336 -10.53 0.41 23.51
N VAL A 337 -10.58 -0.86 23.14
CA VAL A 337 -9.44 -1.78 23.30
C VAL A 337 -8.23 -1.32 22.48
N LYS A 338 -8.45 -0.87 21.24
CA LYS A 338 -7.40 -0.31 20.36
C LYS A 338 -6.66 0.86 21.01
N THR A 339 -7.41 1.75 21.69
CA THR A 339 -6.83 2.97 22.28
C THR A 339 -6.29 2.74 23.70
N GLY A 340 -6.78 1.73 24.41
CA GLY A 340 -6.37 1.44 25.79
C GLY A 340 -5.18 0.47 25.90
N ASN A 341 -5.01 -0.42 24.94
CA ASN A 341 -3.90 -1.38 24.94
C ASN A 341 -3.46 -1.72 23.51
N VAL A 342 -2.66 -0.83 22.93
CA VAL A 342 -2.16 -0.93 21.56
C VAL A 342 -1.38 -2.23 21.33
N LYS A 343 -0.58 -2.69 22.33
CA LYS A 343 0.21 -3.93 22.24
C LYS A 343 -0.69 -5.16 22.17
N LEU A 344 -1.74 -5.24 22.99
CA LEU A 344 -2.70 -6.34 22.95
C LEU A 344 -3.45 -6.38 21.61
N PHE A 345 -3.87 -5.23 21.11
CA PHE A 345 -4.58 -5.15 19.85
C PHE A 345 -3.69 -5.55 18.66
N ALA A 346 -2.43 -5.10 18.63
CA ALA A 346 -1.45 -5.50 17.62
C ALA A 346 -1.25 -7.02 17.62
N SER A 347 -1.16 -7.67 18.80
CA SER A 347 -1.00 -9.12 18.90
C SER A 347 -2.24 -9.91 18.46
N LEU A 348 -3.45 -9.39 18.68
CA LEU A 348 -4.71 -10.00 18.21
C LEU A 348 -4.87 -9.87 16.69
N LYS A 349 -4.33 -8.81 16.10
CA LYS A 349 -4.37 -8.56 14.66
C LYS A 349 -3.23 -9.25 13.90
N ALA A 350 -2.08 -9.48 14.54
CA ALA A 350 -0.92 -10.16 13.96
C ALA A 350 -1.11 -11.68 13.81
N LYS A 351 -2.11 -12.27 14.48
CA LYS A 351 -2.49 -13.70 14.31
C LYS A 351 -3.49 -13.86 13.14
N ARG A 352 -3.14 -13.23 11.99
CA ARG A 352 -3.85 -13.43 10.73
C ARG A 352 -3.29 -14.61 9.97
#